data_3f795a312bdf01ea3a2219502e282187
#
_entry.id   3f795a312bdf01ea3a2219502e282187
#
_cell.length_a   1.000
_cell.length_b   1.000
_cell.length_c   1.000
_cell.angle_alpha   90.00
_cell.angle_beta   90.00
_cell.angle_gamma   90.00
#
_symmetry.space_group_name_H-M   'P 1'
#
loop_
_entity.id
_entity.type
_entity.pdbx_description
1 polymer ?
#
loop_
_entity_poly.entity_id
_entity_poly.type
_entity_poly.pdbx_seq_one_letter_code
_entity_poly.pdbx_strand_id
1 'polypeptide(L)'
;MIELLWPSLVVLPEYMDALRRGFSPDNVRGEEAALEQLAAIARDPMAFVASLVDREARGAPIILADGSTVPRLPGYTRFNWDGEFCGTIGFRWKPGTESLPPTCLGHIGYAVVPWKRGRGYATQALRLLLPEARAEGLRYVEITTNPENRASKRVIEANGGVLVEEFVRPKELGGTSELRYRIQL
;
A
#
# COMPACT_ATOMS: atom_id res chain seq x y z
N MET A 1 -12.13 15.46 6.30
CA MET A 1 -11.35 15.47 5.05
C MET A 1 -9.96 15.03 5.41
N ILE A 2 -9.28 14.24 4.55
CA ILE A 2 -7.89 13.86 4.79
C ILE A 2 -6.96 14.49 3.75
N GLU A 3 -5.70 14.54 4.09
CA GLU A 3 -4.59 14.84 3.17
C GLU A 3 -3.59 13.67 3.13
N LEU A 4 -2.74 13.64 2.12
CA LEU A 4 -1.66 12.67 1.98
C LEU A 4 -0.35 13.37 2.32
N LEU A 5 0.24 13.02 3.46
CA LEU A 5 1.55 13.52 3.87
C LEU A 5 2.68 12.61 3.37
N TRP A 6 3.81 13.21 3.02
CA TRP A 6 5.04 12.46 2.88
C TRP A 6 5.53 11.99 4.24
N PRO A 7 6.03 10.74 4.36
CA PRO A 7 6.68 10.28 5.57
C PRO A 7 7.84 11.22 5.95
N SER A 8 7.91 11.59 7.21
CA SER A 8 8.96 12.45 7.74
C SER A 8 9.18 12.16 9.22
N LEU A 9 10.30 12.61 9.77
CA LEU A 9 10.58 12.46 11.19
C LEU A 9 9.57 13.19 12.09
N VAL A 10 8.91 14.22 11.56
CA VAL A 10 7.90 15.00 12.30
C VAL A 10 6.64 14.19 12.58
N VAL A 11 6.17 13.43 11.58
CA VAL A 11 4.93 12.62 11.69
C VAL A 11 5.19 11.16 12.10
N LEU A 12 6.47 10.75 12.18
CA LEU A 12 6.86 9.40 12.54
C LEU A 12 6.42 8.96 13.94
N PRO A 13 6.42 9.81 14.99
CA PRO A 13 5.95 9.41 16.32
C PRO A 13 4.50 8.91 16.34
N GLU A 14 3.60 9.53 15.59
CA GLU A 14 2.19 9.09 15.51
C GLU A 14 2.04 7.77 14.76
N TYR A 15 2.86 7.56 13.72
CA TYR A 15 2.92 6.27 13.04
C TYR A 15 3.38 5.16 13.99
N MET A 16 4.44 5.41 14.77
CA MET A 16 4.93 4.45 15.78
C MET A 16 3.86 4.15 16.85
N ASP A 17 3.12 5.18 17.31
CA ASP A 17 2.02 4.97 18.25
C ASP A 17 0.93 4.10 17.62
N ALA A 18 0.57 4.35 16.37
CA ALA A 18 -0.41 3.52 15.67
C ALA A 18 0.05 2.06 15.55
N LEU A 19 1.31 1.79 15.21
CA LEU A 19 1.86 0.42 15.17
C LEU A 19 1.74 -0.27 16.55
N ARG A 20 2.10 0.42 17.64
CA ARG A 20 1.99 -0.10 19.02
C ARG A 20 0.54 -0.39 19.43
N ARG A 21 -0.41 0.33 18.86
CA ARG A 21 -1.86 0.19 19.11
C ARG A 21 -2.54 -0.83 18.18
N GLY A 22 -1.77 -1.65 17.47
CA GLY A 22 -2.29 -2.74 16.63
C GLY A 22 -2.61 -2.35 15.18
N PHE A 23 -2.16 -1.19 14.70
CA PHE A 23 -2.14 -0.92 13.27
C PHE A 23 -1.02 -1.72 12.60
N SER A 24 -1.31 -2.26 11.42
CA SER A 24 -0.28 -2.78 10.52
C SER A 24 -0.50 -2.24 9.11
N PRO A 25 0.57 -1.82 8.42
CA PRO A 25 0.50 -1.46 7.00
C PRO A 25 0.40 -2.69 6.10
N ASP A 26 0.64 -3.89 6.63
CA ASP A 26 0.57 -5.17 5.93
C ASP A 26 -0.63 -5.97 6.43
N ASN A 27 -1.64 -6.13 5.56
CA ASN A 27 -2.87 -6.84 5.89
C ASN A 27 -2.70 -8.38 5.92
N VAL A 28 -1.55 -8.90 5.49
CA VAL A 28 -1.24 -10.34 5.48
C VAL A 28 -0.43 -10.72 6.71
N ARG A 29 0.69 -10.02 6.96
CA ARG A 29 1.63 -10.30 8.05
C ARG A 29 1.24 -9.65 9.38
N GLY A 30 0.30 -8.71 9.37
CA GLY A 30 -0.29 -8.15 10.58
C GLY A 30 0.73 -7.62 11.58
N GLU A 31 0.67 -8.13 12.81
CA GLU A 31 1.50 -7.69 13.94
C GLU A 31 3.01 -7.90 13.68
N GLU A 32 3.40 -8.98 13.01
CA GLU A 32 4.81 -9.24 12.68
C GLU A 32 5.41 -8.07 11.88
N ALA A 33 4.70 -7.61 10.84
CA ALA A 33 5.15 -6.48 10.03
C ALA A 33 5.21 -5.18 10.85
N ALA A 34 4.30 -4.97 11.79
CA ALA A 34 4.33 -3.81 12.67
C ALA A 34 5.56 -3.82 13.60
N LEU A 35 5.88 -4.97 14.18
CA LEU A 35 7.06 -5.14 15.04
C LEU A 35 8.38 -4.96 14.27
N GLU A 36 8.47 -5.49 13.05
CA GLU A 36 9.63 -5.27 12.18
C GLU A 36 9.85 -3.79 11.87
N GLN A 37 8.76 -3.06 11.58
CA GLN A 37 8.87 -1.63 11.31
C GLN A 37 9.27 -0.84 12.56
N LEU A 38 8.72 -1.16 13.73
CA LEU A 38 9.16 -0.55 14.99
C LEU A 38 10.65 -0.80 15.26
N ALA A 39 11.13 -2.01 15.01
CA ALA A 39 12.56 -2.35 15.14
C ALA A 39 13.43 -1.59 14.13
N ALA A 40 12.97 -1.45 12.88
CA ALA A 40 13.68 -0.67 11.86
C ALA A 40 13.76 0.81 12.22
N ILE A 41 12.66 1.39 12.71
CA ILE A 41 12.61 2.78 13.19
C ILE A 41 13.55 2.98 14.38
N ALA A 42 13.54 2.07 15.35
CA ALA A 42 14.42 2.15 16.52
C ALA A 42 15.91 2.09 16.15
N ARG A 43 16.25 1.38 15.07
CA ARG A 43 17.63 1.26 14.58
C ARG A 43 18.08 2.53 13.86
N ASP A 44 17.29 3.03 12.93
CA ASP A 44 17.58 4.23 12.14
C ASP A 44 16.29 4.85 11.61
N PRO A 45 15.71 5.85 12.29
CA PRO A 45 14.47 6.48 11.86
C PRO A 45 14.62 7.23 10.53
N MET A 46 15.80 7.79 10.22
CA MET A 46 16.02 8.47 8.94
C MET A 46 16.05 7.48 7.78
N ALA A 47 16.79 6.39 7.92
CA ALA A 47 16.81 5.33 6.91
C ALA A 47 15.43 4.70 6.73
N PHE A 48 14.66 4.51 7.80
CA PHE A 48 13.31 4.01 7.71
C PHE A 48 12.40 4.95 6.90
N VAL A 49 12.37 6.25 7.23
CA VAL A 49 11.58 7.24 6.48
C VAL A 49 12.01 7.27 5.01
N ALA A 50 13.30 7.27 4.73
CA ALA A 50 13.83 7.23 3.36
C ALA A 50 13.38 5.97 2.60
N SER A 51 13.29 4.81 3.27
CA SER A 51 12.86 3.56 2.65
C SER A 51 11.40 3.54 2.20
N LEU A 52 10.56 4.43 2.75
CA LEU A 52 9.17 4.57 2.36
C LEU A 52 8.98 5.34 1.05
N VAL A 53 10.04 5.93 0.49
CA VAL A 53 10.02 6.68 -0.78
C VAL A 53 11.20 6.22 -1.64
N ASP A 54 10.97 5.22 -2.45
CA ASP A 54 11.99 4.61 -3.30
C ASP A 54 11.56 4.65 -4.78
N ARG A 55 11.59 5.85 -5.36
CA ARG A 55 11.13 6.08 -6.75
C ARG A 55 12.08 5.51 -7.81
N GLU A 56 13.26 5.06 -7.42
CA GLU A 56 14.28 4.52 -8.31
C GLU A 56 14.57 3.03 -8.07
N ALA A 57 13.81 2.40 -7.15
CA ALA A 57 13.97 0.99 -6.79
C ALA A 57 15.40 0.64 -6.32
N ARG A 58 16.03 1.53 -5.55
CA ARG A 58 17.39 1.36 -5.01
C ARG A 58 17.44 0.51 -3.74
N GLY A 59 16.29 0.27 -3.12
CA GLY A 59 16.19 -0.53 -1.90
C GLY A 59 16.53 -1.99 -2.14
N ALA A 60 16.77 -2.73 -1.04
CA ALA A 60 17.03 -4.16 -1.11
C ALA A 60 15.91 -4.93 -1.83
N PRO A 61 16.23 -6.04 -2.53
CA PRO A 61 15.21 -6.93 -3.11
C PRO A 61 14.18 -7.36 -2.07
N ILE A 62 12.99 -7.67 -2.55
CA ILE A 62 11.91 -8.19 -1.71
C ILE A 62 12.11 -9.69 -1.55
N ILE A 63 12.07 -10.17 -0.31
CA ILE A 63 12.12 -11.59 0.02
C ILE A 63 10.69 -12.12 0.02
N LEU A 64 10.42 -13.16 -0.76
CA LEU A 64 9.13 -13.84 -0.81
C LEU A 64 9.03 -14.88 0.31
N ALA A 65 7.82 -15.41 0.54
CA ALA A 65 7.57 -16.39 1.60
C ALA A 65 8.36 -17.71 1.44
N ASP A 66 8.74 -18.06 0.22
CA ASP A 66 9.57 -19.23 -0.09
C ASP A 66 11.09 -18.97 0.06
N GLY A 67 11.48 -17.75 0.49
CA GLY A 67 12.86 -17.32 0.63
C GLY A 67 13.52 -16.85 -0.68
N SER A 68 12.85 -16.94 -1.81
CA SER A 68 13.34 -16.35 -3.07
C SER A 68 13.30 -14.83 -3.02
N THR A 69 14.07 -14.18 -3.89
CA THR A 69 14.12 -12.71 -3.94
C THR A 69 13.68 -12.20 -5.30
N VAL A 70 12.97 -11.07 -5.29
CA VAL A 70 12.53 -10.38 -6.51
C VAL A 70 12.99 -8.93 -6.49
N PRO A 71 13.29 -8.33 -7.65
CA PRO A 71 13.63 -6.92 -7.73
C PRO A 71 12.51 -6.05 -7.16
N ARG A 72 12.91 -5.00 -6.44
CA ARG A 72 11.97 -3.96 -5.99
C ARG A 72 11.47 -3.16 -7.19
N LEU A 73 10.23 -2.75 -7.13
CA LEU A 73 9.67 -1.75 -8.05
C LEU A 73 9.86 -0.34 -7.48
N PRO A 74 9.97 0.67 -8.34
CA PRO A 74 9.73 2.04 -7.94
C PRO A 74 8.43 2.16 -7.17
N GLY A 75 8.46 2.91 -6.08
CA GLY A 75 7.25 3.08 -5.27
C GLY A 75 7.43 4.05 -4.12
N TYR A 76 6.32 4.38 -3.49
CA TYR A 76 6.32 5.19 -2.27
C TYR A 76 5.07 4.91 -1.44
N THR A 77 5.15 5.29 -0.17
CA THR A 77 4.03 5.28 0.78
C THR A 77 3.72 6.72 1.20
N ARG A 78 2.44 7.05 1.27
CA ARG A 78 1.93 8.30 1.84
C ARG A 78 1.21 7.98 3.16
N PHE A 79 1.27 8.89 4.09
CA PHE A 79 0.50 8.82 5.32
C PHE A 79 -0.82 9.58 5.16
N ASN A 80 -1.93 8.90 5.46
CA ASN A 80 -3.25 9.50 5.49
C ASN A 80 -3.41 10.29 6.79
N TRP A 81 -3.84 11.55 6.70
CA TRP A 81 -3.82 12.50 7.81
C TRP A 81 -5.11 13.30 7.90
N ASP A 82 -5.70 13.41 9.08
CA ASP A 82 -6.89 14.23 9.36
C ASP A 82 -6.69 15.25 10.52
N GLY A 83 -5.45 15.56 10.82
CA GLY A 83 -4.96 16.19 12.03
C GLY A 83 -4.15 15.22 12.89
N GLU A 84 -4.31 13.91 12.64
CA GLU A 84 -3.60 12.80 13.24
C GLU A 84 -3.38 11.71 12.20
N PHE A 85 -2.51 10.74 12.49
CA PHE A 85 -2.29 9.60 11.61
C PHE A 85 -3.57 8.75 11.46
N CYS A 86 -3.98 8.49 10.22
CA CYS A 86 -5.18 7.70 9.89
C CYS A 86 -4.89 6.36 9.22
N GLY A 87 -3.69 6.19 8.68
CA GLY A 87 -3.32 5.01 7.91
C GLY A 87 -2.30 5.31 6.83
N THR A 88 -2.10 4.35 5.96
CA THR A 88 -1.15 4.47 4.84
C THR A 88 -1.82 4.17 3.51
N ILE A 89 -1.26 4.72 2.45
CA ILE A 89 -1.51 4.31 1.07
C ILE A 89 -0.18 4.23 0.33
N GLY A 90 0.10 3.08 -0.28
CA GLY A 90 1.31 2.82 -1.05
C GLY A 90 1.01 2.73 -2.53
N PHE A 91 1.92 3.22 -3.34
CA PHE A 91 1.88 3.13 -4.79
C PHE A 91 3.20 2.58 -5.32
N ARG A 92 3.12 1.71 -6.31
CA ARG A 92 4.26 1.10 -7.01
C ARG A 92 3.93 0.93 -8.48
N TRP A 93 4.94 1.02 -9.32
CA TRP A 93 4.76 0.90 -10.77
C TRP A 93 6.01 0.32 -11.45
N LYS A 94 5.85 -0.09 -12.69
CA LYS A 94 6.97 -0.43 -13.57
C LYS A 94 7.07 0.65 -14.65
N PRO A 95 8.20 1.35 -14.78
CA PRO A 95 8.34 2.43 -15.77
C PRO A 95 8.05 1.97 -17.21
N GLY A 96 7.27 2.78 -17.92
CA GLY A 96 6.94 2.56 -19.33
C GLY A 96 5.87 1.50 -19.61
N THR A 97 5.21 0.95 -18.58
CA THR A 97 4.14 -0.03 -18.75
C THR A 97 3.21 -0.06 -17.55
N GLU A 98 1.93 -0.38 -17.78
CA GLU A 98 0.98 -0.70 -16.72
C GLU A 98 1.07 -2.16 -16.23
N SER A 99 1.85 -3.01 -16.90
CA SER A 99 2.01 -4.40 -16.48
C SER A 99 2.94 -4.51 -15.27
N LEU A 100 2.48 -5.20 -14.23
CA LEU A 100 3.28 -5.54 -13.07
C LEU A 100 3.87 -6.95 -13.19
N PRO A 101 5.00 -7.25 -12.56
CA PRO A 101 5.53 -8.62 -12.51
C PRO A 101 4.55 -9.52 -11.72
N PRO A 102 4.55 -10.84 -11.97
CA PRO A 102 3.63 -11.79 -11.33
C PRO A 102 3.67 -11.76 -9.79
N THR A 103 4.79 -11.33 -9.22
CA THR A 103 5.01 -11.21 -7.78
C THR A 103 4.44 -9.92 -7.17
N CYS A 104 3.92 -9.00 -8.00
CA CYS A 104 3.29 -7.75 -7.56
C CYS A 104 1.85 -7.68 -8.10
N LEU A 105 0.88 -8.00 -7.26
CA LEU A 105 -0.51 -8.23 -7.70
C LEU A 105 -1.28 -6.94 -8.02
N GLY A 106 -0.84 -5.77 -7.54
CA GLY A 106 -1.51 -4.51 -7.77
C GLY A 106 -0.61 -3.29 -7.54
N HIS A 107 -0.98 -2.17 -8.15
CA HIS A 107 -0.25 -0.91 -8.07
C HIS A 107 -0.40 -0.21 -6.73
N ILE A 108 -1.56 -0.35 -6.08
CA ILE A 108 -1.92 0.40 -4.89
C ILE A 108 -2.35 -0.54 -3.78
N GLY A 109 -1.84 -0.29 -2.56
CA GLY A 109 -2.29 -0.90 -1.34
C GLY A 109 -2.55 0.16 -0.27
N TYR A 110 -3.55 -0.04 0.58
CA TYR A 110 -3.90 0.90 1.64
C TYR A 110 -4.36 0.18 2.90
N ALA A 111 -4.14 0.84 4.03
CA ALA A 111 -4.61 0.42 5.33
C ALA A 111 -5.06 1.63 6.15
N VAL A 112 -6.13 1.47 6.94
CA VAL A 112 -6.65 2.48 7.87
C VAL A 112 -6.54 1.95 9.29
N VAL A 113 -6.11 2.80 10.22
CA VAL A 113 -6.04 2.45 11.64
C VAL A 113 -7.39 1.93 12.14
N PRO A 114 -7.42 0.86 12.96
CA PRO A 114 -8.67 0.21 13.36
C PRO A 114 -9.73 1.16 13.93
N TRP A 115 -9.33 2.11 14.75
CA TRP A 115 -10.23 3.06 15.44
C TRP A 115 -10.74 4.21 14.56
N LYS A 116 -10.28 4.32 13.30
CA LYS A 116 -10.76 5.30 12.33
C LYS A 116 -11.40 4.66 11.09
N ARG A 117 -11.61 3.34 11.07
CA ARG A 117 -12.31 2.64 9.98
C ARG A 117 -13.76 3.08 9.85
N GLY A 118 -14.36 2.85 8.69
CA GLY A 118 -15.76 3.22 8.40
C GLY A 118 -16.01 4.71 8.15
N ARG A 119 -14.97 5.56 8.16
CA ARG A 119 -15.08 7.02 7.96
C ARG A 119 -14.79 7.48 6.51
N GLY A 120 -14.65 6.54 5.58
CA GLY A 120 -14.35 6.86 4.17
C GLY A 120 -12.91 7.28 3.88
N TYR A 121 -11.98 7.11 4.82
CA TYR A 121 -10.60 7.59 4.68
C TYR A 121 -9.83 6.85 3.58
N ALA A 122 -9.99 5.53 3.45
CA ALA A 122 -9.39 4.80 2.34
C ALA A 122 -9.90 5.25 0.97
N THR A 123 -11.21 5.57 0.86
CA THR A 123 -11.81 6.09 -0.38
C THR A 123 -11.23 7.45 -0.73
N GLN A 124 -11.07 8.35 0.25
CA GLN A 124 -10.46 9.67 0.03
C GLN A 124 -8.97 9.54 -0.32
N ALA A 125 -8.22 8.68 0.40
CA ALA A 125 -6.81 8.44 0.13
C ALA A 125 -6.57 7.93 -1.30
N LEU A 126 -7.36 6.97 -1.74
CA LEU A 126 -7.27 6.45 -3.10
C LEU A 126 -7.55 7.55 -4.12
N ARG A 127 -8.62 8.34 -3.93
CA ARG A 127 -8.96 9.47 -4.82
C ARG A 127 -7.83 10.49 -4.93
N LEU A 128 -7.15 10.79 -3.82
CA LEU A 128 -6.04 11.75 -3.80
C LEU A 128 -4.79 11.19 -4.47
N LEU A 129 -4.58 9.86 -4.45
CA LEU A 129 -3.40 9.22 -5.03
C LEU A 129 -3.52 9.03 -6.56
N LEU A 130 -4.72 8.83 -7.11
CA LEU A 130 -4.90 8.56 -8.55
C LEU A 130 -4.26 9.61 -9.48
N PRO A 131 -4.34 10.94 -9.21
CA PRO A 131 -3.62 11.94 -9.98
C PRO A 131 -2.09 11.78 -9.93
N GLU A 132 -1.53 11.33 -8.80
CA GLU A 132 -0.09 11.05 -8.67
C GLU A 132 0.31 9.86 -9.57
N ALA A 133 -0.50 8.79 -9.59
CA ALA A 133 -0.28 7.64 -10.45
C ALA A 133 -0.34 8.02 -11.95
N ARG A 134 -1.28 8.90 -12.32
CA ARG A 134 -1.35 9.45 -13.69
C ARG A 134 -0.10 10.26 -14.06
N ALA A 135 0.44 11.01 -13.12
CA ALA A 135 1.65 11.81 -13.32
C ALA A 135 2.90 10.94 -13.57
N GLU A 136 2.91 9.68 -13.11
CA GLU A 136 3.95 8.69 -13.44
C GLU A 136 3.78 8.10 -14.85
N GLY A 137 2.79 8.56 -15.63
CA GLY A 137 2.56 8.16 -17.01
C GLY A 137 1.66 6.93 -17.19
N LEU A 138 1.03 6.44 -16.14
CA LEU A 138 0.09 5.32 -16.23
C LEU A 138 -1.26 5.78 -16.79
N ARG A 139 -1.88 4.94 -17.60
CA ARG A 139 -3.26 5.15 -18.13
C ARG A 139 -4.31 4.51 -17.23
N TYR A 140 -3.92 3.50 -16.47
CA TYR A 140 -4.76 2.84 -15.47
C TYR A 140 -3.91 2.27 -14.34
N VAL A 141 -4.54 2.01 -13.21
CA VAL A 141 -3.97 1.24 -12.12
C VAL A 141 -4.81 0.01 -11.83
N GLU A 142 -4.18 -1.04 -11.32
CA GLU A 142 -4.85 -2.24 -10.84
C GLU A 142 -4.69 -2.36 -9.33
N ILE A 143 -5.78 -2.79 -8.68
CA ILE A 143 -5.85 -3.04 -7.24
C ILE A 143 -6.44 -4.42 -7.06
N THR A 144 -5.83 -5.24 -6.22
CA THR A 144 -6.35 -6.56 -5.88
C THR A 144 -6.91 -6.59 -4.47
N THR A 145 -7.92 -7.41 -4.28
CA THR A 145 -8.54 -7.59 -2.96
C THR A 145 -9.15 -8.97 -2.85
N ASN A 146 -9.18 -9.51 -1.63
CA ASN A 146 -9.88 -10.73 -1.33
C ASN A 146 -11.39 -10.58 -1.61
N PRO A 147 -12.07 -11.59 -2.20
CA PRO A 147 -13.51 -11.55 -2.49
C PRO A 147 -14.38 -11.20 -1.29
N GLU A 148 -14.00 -11.61 -0.08
CA GLU A 148 -14.73 -11.35 1.15
C GLU A 148 -14.49 -9.93 1.71
N ASN A 149 -13.49 -9.20 1.22
CA ASN A 149 -13.17 -7.85 1.69
C ASN A 149 -14.12 -6.80 1.11
N ARG A 150 -15.36 -6.80 1.61
CA ARG A 150 -16.40 -5.86 1.19
C ARG A 150 -16.00 -4.39 1.33
N ALA A 151 -15.19 -4.07 2.34
CA ALA A 151 -14.73 -2.70 2.57
C ALA A 151 -13.81 -2.23 1.42
N SER A 152 -12.83 -3.05 1.05
CA SER A 152 -11.92 -2.74 -0.05
C SER A 152 -12.66 -2.64 -1.40
N LYS A 153 -13.59 -3.56 -1.68
CA LYS A 153 -14.42 -3.50 -2.90
C LYS A 153 -15.13 -2.15 -3.03
N ARG A 154 -15.81 -1.70 -1.96
CA ARG A 154 -16.50 -0.40 -1.95
C ARG A 154 -15.56 0.78 -2.16
N VAL A 155 -14.36 0.73 -1.58
CA VAL A 155 -13.33 1.78 -1.77
C VAL A 155 -12.93 1.88 -3.23
N ILE A 156 -12.67 0.74 -3.86
CA ILE A 156 -12.23 0.66 -5.25
C ILE A 156 -13.35 1.12 -6.20
N GLU A 157 -14.55 0.57 -6.03
CA GLU A 157 -15.74 0.89 -6.85
C GLU A 157 -16.14 2.37 -6.73
N ALA A 158 -16.06 2.96 -5.52
CA ALA A 158 -16.31 4.38 -5.29
C ALA A 158 -15.28 5.32 -5.98
N ASN A 159 -14.16 4.78 -6.46
CA ASN A 159 -13.15 5.47 -7.25
C ASN A 159 -13.16 5.04 -8.74
N GLY A 160 -14.25 4.45 -9.22
CA GLY A 160 -14.40 4.06 -10.62
C GLY A 160 -13.73 2.74 -10.98
N GLY A 161 -13.40 1.91 -9.99
CA GLY A 161 -12.83 0.59 -10.21
C GLY A 161 -13.84 -0.39 -10.80
N VAL A 162 -13.44 -1.06 -11.87
CA VAL A 162 -14.22 -2.10 -12.55
C VAL A 162 -13.50 -3.44 -12.37
N LEU A 163 -14.24 -4.47 -11.98
CA LEU A 163 -13.71 -5.83 -11.87
C LEU A 163 -13.30 -6.33 -13.28
N VAL A 164 -12.04 -6.74 -13.41
CA VAL A 164 -11.48 -7.22 -14.68
C VAL A 164 -11.06 -8.68 -14.63
N GLU A 165 -10.79 -9.22 -13.45
CA GLU A 165 -10.33 -10.60 -13.30
C GLU A 165 -10.64 -11.15 -11.91
N GLU A 166 -10.99 -12.43 -11.84
CA GLU A 166 -10.90 -13.24 -10.64
C GLU A 166 -9.81 -14.29 -10.86
N PHE A 167 -8.87 -14.41 -9.94
CA PHE A 167 -7.72 -15.29 -10.09
C PHE A 167 -7.28 -15.89 -8.75
N VAL A 168 -6.46 -16.94 -8.82
CA VAL A 168 -5.79 -17.50 -7.65
C VAL A 168 -4.37 -16.96 -7.59
N ARG A 169 -3.99 -16.42 -6.44
CA ARG A 169 -2.61 -15.97 -6.20
C ARG A 169 -1.62 -17.11 -6.45
N PRO A 170 -0.42 -16.81 -6.95
CA PRO A 170 0.68 -17.76 -6.92
C PRO A 170 0.86 -18.35 -5.52
N LYS A 171 1.31 -19.61 -5.43
CA LYS A 171 1.49 -20.28 -4.13
C LYS A 171 2.45 -19.54 -3.21
N GLU A 172 3.47 -18.92 -3.79
CA GLU A 172 4.48 -18.10 -3.14
C GLU A 172 3.88 -16.84 -2.48
N LEU A 173 2.68 -16.43 -2.93
CA LEU A 173 1.91 -15.31 -2.41
C LEU A 173 0.67 -15.74 -1.62
N GLY A 174 0.58 -17.03 -1.23
CA GLY A 174 -0.45 -17.55 -0.34
C GLY A 174 -1.56 -18.35 -1.01
N GLY A 175 -1.63 -18.47 -2.34
CA GLY A 175 -2.53 -19.39 -3.06
C GLY A 175 -4.03 -19.14 -2.87
N THR A 176 -4.44 -17.93 -2.46
CA THR A 176 -5.84 -17.58 -2.19
C THR A 176 -6.51 -16.92 -3.39
N SER A 177 -7.85 -17.00 -3.47
CA SER A 177 -8.65 -16.30 -4.49
C SER A 177 -8.58 -14.79 -4.29
N GLU A 178 -8.44 -14.05 -5.37
CA GLU A 178 -8.37 -12.59 -5.43
C GLU A 178 -9.21 -12.04 -6.58
N LEU A 179 -9.71 -10.83 -6.37
CA LEU A 179 -10.35 -10.00 -7.39
C LEU A 179 -9.39 -8.91 -7.83
N ARG A 180 -9.24 -8.74 -9.14
CA ARG A 180 -8.49 -7.62 -9.73
C ARG A 180 -9.44 -6.58 -10.27
N TYR A 181 -9.33 -5.38 -9.78
CA TYR A 181 -10.07 -4.22 -10.27
C TYR A 181 -9.11 -3.31 -11.04
N ARG A 182 -9.64 -2.62 -12.06
CA ARG A 182 -8.93 -1.60 -12.82
C ARG A 182 -9.63 -0.26 -12.68
N ILE A 183 -8.84 0.79 -12.43
CA ILE A 183 -9.29 2.18 -12.42
C ILE A 183 -8.59 2.89 -13.56
N GLN A 184 -9.35 3.51 -14.46
CA GLN A 184 -8.81 4.39 -15.52
C GLN A 184 -8.40 5.73 -14.92
N LEU A 185 -7.26 6.28 -15.39
CA LEU A 185 -6.65 7.51 -14.86
C LEU A 185 -6.87 8.71 -15.78
#